data_5f49fc889543a385d3a088815fba5c6a
#
_entry.id   5f49fc889543a385d3a088815fba5c6a
#
_cell.length_a   1.000
_cell.length_b   1.000
_cell.length_c   1.000
_cell.angle_alpha   90.00
_cell.angle_beta   90.00
_cell.angle_gamma   90.00
#
_symmetry.space_group_name_H-M   'P 1'
#
loop_
_entity.id
_entity.type
_entity.pdbx_description
1 polymer ?
#
loop_
_entity_poly.entity_id
_entity_poly.type
_entity_poly.pdbx_seq_one_letter_code
_entity_poly.pdbx_strand_id
1 'polypeptide(L)'
;HLLGRRQRQMCIRDRVYEVVDNAVDEALAGHCDLIQVVLGEDGSAFISDNGRGIPTDVHPRTGKSALETVLTVLHAGGKFGDGGYKVSGGLHGVGVSVVNALSEWVQVTVRRQGQIHRQRFERGEPIGTLESEPLAAEESDATGTSVCFKPDTQIFTVGIIFDYATISARLRELAYLNGGVRIVFRDERESARDADGTPHEETYFYQGGIKEYVSYMNKEKEALHPEIIYVDAEKDGVQVEAALQWCSDAYSDSILGFANNIRTVDGGTHIEGLKTVLTRTLNAFAKKLGKRKDADSNLAGENIREGLTAVLSVKVPEPEFEGQTKTKLGNTEVRGIVDNLVGESLSQFLEFNPSVISLILEKAIQAFNAAEAARRARELVRRKSVLESSTLPGKLADCSSRDPSESEIYIVEGDSAGGSAKQGRDRRFQAILPLRGKILNIEKTDDAKIYKNTEIPVS
;
A
#
# COMPACT_ATOMS: atom_id res chain seq x y z
N HIS A 1 11.02 23.67 9.48
CA HIS A 1 12.31 23.51 8.77
C HIS A 1 12.54 22.09 8.23
N LEU A 2 12.19 21.02 8.96
CA LEU A 2 12.33 19.62 8.52
C LEU A 2 11.30 19.23 7.45
N LEU A 3 10.08 19.72 7.53
CA LEU A 3 9.03 19.51 6.51
C LEU A 3 9.41 20.16 5.17
N GLY A 4 9.97 21.37 5.19
CA GLY A 4 10.44 22.05 3.98
C GLY A 4 11.61 21.36 3.28
N ARG A 5 12.51 20.71 4.02
CA ARG A 5 13.61 19.92 3.46
C ARG A 5 13.11 18.63 2.80
N ARG A 6 12.21 17.88 3.44
CA ARG A 6 11.60 16.66 2.86
C ARG A 6 10.79 16.98 1.60
N GLN A 7 10.02 18.06 1.60
CA GLN A 7 9.20 18.46 0.46
C GLN A 7 10.05 18.87 -0.76
N ARG A 8 11.19 19.57 -0.54
CA ARG A 8 12.11 19.96 -1.61
C ARG A 8 12.92 18.78 -2.16
N GLN A 9 13.36 17.83 -1.33
CA GLN A 9 14.01 16.61 -1.79
C GLN A 9 13.05 15.69 -2.58
N MET A 10 11.78 15.61 -2.19
CA MET A 10 10.75 14.91 -2.97
C MET A 10 10.62 15.49 -4.39
N CYS A 11 10.64 16.81 -4.54
CA CYS A 11 10.51 17.46 -5.84
C CYS A 11 11.63 17.12 -6.84
N ILE A 12 12.86 16.91 -6.42
CA ILE A 12 13.99 16.64 -7.35
C ILE A 12 13.89 15.22 -7.93
N ARG A 13 13.67 14.20 -7.12
CA ARG A 13 13.50 12.82 -7.61
C ARG A 13 12.21 12.65 -8.43
N ASP A 14 11.17 13.41 -8.10
CA ASP A 14 9.90 13.39 -8.83
C ASP A 14 10.11 13.82 -10.29
N ARG A 15 11.14 14.63 -10.60
CA ARG A 15 11.49 15.01 -11.98
C ARG A 15 11.99 13.83 -12.79
N VAL A 16 12.82 12.97 -12.18
CA VAL A 16 13.25 11.71 -12.81
C VAL A 16 12.02 10.83 -13.06
N TYR A 17 11.14 10.70 -12.08
CA TYR A 17 9.94 9.87 -12.19
C TYR A 17 8.99 10.34 -13.28
N GLU A 18 8.77 11.65 -13.43
CA GLU A 18 7.90 12.20 -14.49
C GLU A 18 8.39 11.86 -15.90
N VAL A 19 9.70 11.83 -16.11
CA VAL A 19 10.27 11.44 -17.42
C VAL A 19 10.24 9.93 -17.59
N VAL A 20 10.59 9.16 -16.54
CA VAL A 20 10.52 7.69 -16.56
C VAL A 20 9.09 7.20 -16.77
N ASP A 21 8.10 7.82 -16.11
CA ASP A 21 6.69 7.45 -16.26
C ASP A 21 6.20 7.64 -17.71
N ASN A 22 6.74 8.60 -18.48
CA ASN A 22 6.45 8.74 -19.91
C ASN A 22 7.01 7.57 -20.72
N ALA A 23 8.24 7.12 -20.42
CA ALA A 23 8.82 5.94 -21.06
C ALA A 23 8.04 4.65 -20.70
N VAL A 24 7.59 4.55 -19.45
CA VAL A 24 6.74 3.44 -18.98
C VAL A 24 5.37 3.47 -19.66
N ASP A 25 4.78 4.64 -19.93
CA ASP A 25 3.53 4.75 -20.69
C ASP A 25 3.70 4.23 -22.13
N GLU A 26 4.86 4.44 -22.78
CA GLU A 26 5.17 3.81 -24.07
C GLU A 26 5.27 2.28 -23.95
N ALA A 27 5.84 1.79 -22.84
CA ALA A 27 5.92 0.36 -22.56
C ALA A 27 4.52 -0.26 -22.31
N LEU A 28 3.66 0.41 -21.56
CA LEU A 28 2.26 0.01 -21.35
C LEU A 28 1.45 -0.02 -22.67
N ALA A 29 1.80 0.86 -23.61
CA ALA A 29 1.21 0.86 -24.95
C ALA A 29 1.80 -0.22 -25.89
N GLY A 30 2.79 -1.00 -25.41
CA GLY A 30 3.43 -2.08 -26.16
C GLY A 30 4.49 -1.61 -27.17
N HIS A 31 5.01 -0.38 -27.04
CA HIS A 31 5.95 0.21 -27.98
C HIS A 31 7.37 0.41 -27.45
N CYS A 32 7.62 0.07 -26.18
CA CYS A 32 8.92 0.22 -25.53
C CYS A 32 9.25 -1.01 -24.71
N ASP A 33 10.46 -1.53 -24.83
CA ASP A 33 10.99 -2.64 -24.05
C ASP A 33 12.33 -2.34 -23.38
N LEU A 34 12.92 -1.16 -23.67
CA LEU A 34 14.17 -0.71 -23.08
C LEU A 34 14.07 0.75 -22.61
N ILE A 35 14.35 0.94 -21.32
CA ILE A 35 14.46 2.27 -20.70
C ILE A 35 15.86 2.37 -20.08
N GLN A 36 16.54 3.49 -20.33
CA GLN A 36 17.84 3.79 -19.72
C GLN A 36 17.72 5.04 -18.86
N VAL A 37 18.28 4.99 -17.67
CA VAL A 37 18.35 6.12 -16.72
C VAL A 37 19.80 6.30 -16.31
N VAL A 38 20.34 7.49 -16.48
CA VAL A 38 21.74 7.81 -16.12
C VAL A 38 21.75 9.06 -15.26
N LEU A 39 22.49 9.01 -14.14
CA LEU A 39 22.80 10.15 -13.31
C LEU A 39 24.19 10.67 -13.69
N GLY A 40 24.26 11.87 -14.26
CA GLY A 40 25.50 12.47 -14.74
C GLY A 40 26.38 13.06 -13.63
N GLU A 41 27.68 13.13 -13.87
CA GLU A 41 28.67 13.74 -12.96
C GLU A 41 28.37 15.22 -12.67
N ASP A 42 27.83 15.94 -13.64
CA ASP A 42 27.45 17.35 -13.54
C ASP A 42 26.14 17.63 -12.78
N GLY A 43 25.50 16.58 -12.25
CA GLY A 43 24.21 16.65 -11.57
C GLY A 43 23.01 16.66 -12.52
N SER A 44 23.21 16.32 -13.80
CA SER A 44 22.11 16.08 -14.74
C SER A 44 21.54 14.67 -14.60
N ALA A 45 20.34 14.48 -15.15
CA ALA A 45 19.73 13.16 -15.33
C ALA A 45 19.38 12.97 -16.80
N PHE A 46 19.72 11.80 -17.34
CA PHE A 46 19.41 11.39 -18.69
C PHE A 46 18.48 10.19 -18.65
N ILE A 47 17.35 10.26 -19.35
CA ILE A 47 16.40 9.17 -19.49
C ILE A 47 16.13 8.96 -20.98
N SER A 48 16.20 7.72 -21.43
CA SER A 48 15.85 7.35 -22.80
C SER A 48 14.98 6.11 -22.87
N ASP A 49 14.12 6.06 -23.87
CA ASP A 49 13.29 4.93 -24.23
C ASP A 49 13.48 4.60 -25.72
N ASN A 50 13.09 3.40 -26.10
CA ASN A 50 13.01 2.95 -27.50
C ASN A 50 11.57 2.91 -28.01
N GLY A 51 10.69 3.74 -27.47
CA GLY A 51 9.30 3.87 -27.87
C GLY A 51 9.10 4.54 -29.24
N ARG A 52 7.90 4.98 -29.54
CA ARG A 52 7.55 5.61 -30.85
C ARG A 52 8.18 6.98 -31.08
N GLY A 53 8.70 7.61 -30.05
CA GLY A 53 9.15 8.99 -30.05
C GLY A 53 8.01 10.02 -29.98
N ILE A 54 8.26 11.11 -29.26
CA ILE A 54 7.32 12.24 -29.17
C ILE A 54 7.03 12.77 -30.58
N PRO A 55 5.75 13.07 -30.96
CA PRO A 55 5.46 13.71 -32.23
C PRO A 55 6.21 15.03 -32.45
N THR A 56 6.71 15.25 -33.66
CA THR A 56 7.50 16.44 -34.01
C THR A 56 6.77 17.33 -35.05
N ASP A 57 5.65 16.89 -35.53
CA ASP A 57 4.82 17.63 -36.49
C ASP A 57 4.35 18.97 -35.92
N VAL A 58 3.97 19.91 -36.79
CA VAL A 58 3.44 21.21 -36.39
C VAL A 58 2.08 21.02 -35.70
N HIS A 59 1.98 21.50 -34.46
CA HIS A 59 0.74 21.42 -33.71
C HIS A 59 -0.30 22.43 -34.21
N PRO A 60 -1.51 22.00 -34.61
CA PRO A 60 -2.46 22.86 -35.34
C PRO A 60 -2.88 24.14 -34.63
N ARG A 61 -2.95 24.09 -33.27
CA ARG A 61 -3.40 25.24 -32.45
C ARG A 61 -2.29 26.21 -32.07
N THR A 62 -1.05 25.72 -31.96
CA THR A 62 0.05 26.56 -31.48
C THR A 62 0.95 27.05 -32.59
N GLY A 63 0.94 26.40 -33.76
CA GLY A 63 1.87 26.68 -34.84
C GLY A 63 3.32 26.30 -34.57
N LYS A 64 3.59 25.72 -33.42
CA LYS A 64 4.89 25.22 -32.97
C LYS A 64 4.98 23.71 -33.18
N SER A 65 6.16 23.11 -33.07
CA SER A 65 6.27 21.64 -33.07
C SER A 65 5.48 21.04 -31.91
N ALA A 66 4.97 19.82 -32.07
CA ALA A 66 4.29 19.11 -31.00
C ALA A 66 5.27 18.88 -29.82
N LEU A 67 6.56 18.60 -30.08
CA LEU A 67 7.61 18.49 -29.09
C LEU A 67 7.72 19.77 -28.25
N GLU A 68 7.87 20.94 -28.88
CA GLU A 68 7.94 22.21 -28.17
C GLU A 68 6.67 22.48 -27.37
N THR A 69 5.50 22.16 -27.96
CA THR A 69 4.21 22.38 -27.34
C THR A 69 4.06 21.54 -26.06
N VAL A 70 4.46 20.26 -26.08
CA VAL A 70 4.41 19.36 -24.91
C VAL A 70 5.33 19.83 -23.79
N LEU A 71 6.46 20.43 -24.11
CA LEU A 71 7.45 20.90 -23.14
C LEU A 71 7.18 22.30 -22.58
N THR A 72 6.40 23.13 -23.29
CA THR A 72 6.19 24.55 -22.92
C THR A 72 4.73 24.88 -22.54
N VAL A 73 3.77 24.07 -22.93
CA VAL A 73 2.34 24.33 -22.70
C VAL A 73 1.76 23.31 -21.72
N LEU A 74 1.15 23.78 -20.64
CA LEU A 74 0.46 22.93 -19.70
C LEU A 74 -0.76 22.25 -20.35
N HIS A 75 -1.00 20.99 -20.05
CA HIS A 75 -2.11 20.18 -20.58
C HIS A 75 -2.09 19.95 -22.10
N ALA A 76 -0.91 20.04 -22.72
CA ALA A 76 -0.75 19.85 -24.17
C ALA A 76 -0.31 18.44 -24.59
N GLY A 77 -0.21 17.51 -23.64
CA GLY A 77 0.24 16.13 -23.92
C GLY A 77 -0.76 15.35 -24.79
N GLY A 78 -0.25 14.52 -25.71
CA GLY A 78 -1.05 13.68 -26.63
C GLY A 78 -1.84 12.54 -25.94
N LYS A 79 -1.89 12.52 -24.62
CA LYS A 79 -2.66 11.58 -23.81
C LYS A 79 -4.16 11.95 -23.74
N PHE A 80 -4.55 13.09 -24.30
CA PHE A 80 -5.92 13.64 -24.29
C PHE A 80 -6.59 13.62 -25.68
N GLY A 81 -6.50 12.54 -26.43
CA GLY A 81 -7.14 12.42 -27.74
C GLY A 81 -7.34 10.96 -28.16
N ASP A 82 -8.29 10.75 -29.09
CA ASP A 82 -8.83 9.44 -29.53
C ASP A 82 -7.83 8.40 -30.07
N GLY A 83 -6.54 8.47 -29.80
CA GLY A 83 -5.64 7.60 -30.55
C GLY A 83 -4.34 7.12 -29.89
N GLY A 84 -4.01 7.49 -28.67
CA GLY A 84 -2.64 7.25 -28.21
C GLY A 84 -2.45 6.21 -27.12
N TYR A 85 -3.15 6.33 -26.03
CA TYR A 85 -2.96 5.50 -24.84
C TYR A 85 -4.29 5.10 -24.24
N LYS A 86 -4.59 3.80 -24.20
CA LYS A 86 -5.78 3.27 -23.49
C LYS A 86 -5.65 3.42 -21.98
N VAL A 87 -4.42 3.35 -21.48
CA VAL A 87 -4.07 3.47 -20.07
C VAL A 87 -2.80 4.30 -19.95
N SER A 88 -2.75 5.23 -19.03
CA SER A 88 -1.58 6.07 -18.76
C SER A 88 -1.47 6.40 -17.27
N GLY A 89 -0.25 6.44 -16.73
CA GLY A 89 0.06 6.96 -15.40
C GLY A 89 0.04 8.49 -15.35
N GLY A 90 0.35 9.15 -16.47
CA GLY A 90 0.38 10.60 -16.63
C GLY A 90 -1.00 11.20 -16.88
N LEU A 91 -1.76 11.56 -15.83
CA LEU A 91 -3.14 12.04 -15.91
C LEU A 91 -3.30 13.50 -16.31
N HIS A 92 -2.30 14.33 -16.11
CA HIS A 92 -2.47 15.79 -16.20
C HIS A 92 -1.75 16.44 -17.39
N GLY A 93 -0.91 15.69 -18.13
CA GLY A 93 -0.15 16.23 -19.27
C GLY A 93 0.76 17.41 -18.90
N VAL A 94 1.20 17.48 -17.64
CA VAL A 94 2.03 18.59 -17.12
C VAL A 94 3.42 18.14 -16.68
N GLY A 95 3.68 16.84 -16.56
CA GLY A 95 4.91 16.32 -15.97
C GLY A 95 6.17 16.87 -16.63
N VAL A 96 6.33 16.66 -17.93
CA VAL A 96 7.53 17.06 -18.66
C VAL A 96 7.65 18.60 -18.81
N SER A 97 6.54 19.33 -18.91
CA SER A 97 6.58 20.81 -18.95
C SER A 97 7.02 21.40 -17.60
N VAL A 98 6.65 20.74 -16.49
CA VAL A 98 7.14 21.11 -15.15
C VAL A 98 8.60 20.74 -14.97
N VAL A 99 9.07 19.59 -15.51
CA VAL A 99 10.53 19.27 -15.54
C VAL A 99 11.28 20.38 -16.28
N ASN A 100 10.80 20.81 -17.45
CA ASN A 100 11.40 21.90 -18.23
C ASN A 100 11.45 23.21 -17.43
N ALA A 101 10.35 23.64 -16.87
CA ALA A 101 10.26 24.90 -16.11
C ALA A 101 11.14 24.95 -14.85
N LEU A 102 11.48 23.79 -14.27
CA LEU A 102 12.28 23.68 -13.05
C LEU A 102 13.73 23.27 -13.30
N SER A 103 14.15 23.19 -14.55
CA SER A 103 15.50 22.84 -14.95
C SER A 103 16.28 24.07 -15.41
N GLU A 104 17.57 24.09 -15.11
CA GLU A 104 18.52 25.06 -15.68
C GLU A 104 18.54 24.91 -17.20
N TRP A 105 18.58 23.67 -17.66
CA TRP A 105 18.43 23.33 -19.08
C TRP A 105 17.81 21.94 -19.24
N VAL A 106 17.12 21.76 -20.36
CA VAL A 106 16.61 20.47 -20.84
C VAL A 106 16.99 20.31 -22.29
N GLN A 107 17.48 19.14 -22.65
CA GLN A 107 17.74 18.74 -24.03
C GLN A 107 16.90 17.50 -24.36
N VAL A 108 16.09 17.59 -25.38
CA VAL A 108 15.29 16.47 -25.86
C VAL A 108 15.80 16.04 -27.24
N THR A 109 15.93 14.74 -27.39
CA THR A 109 16.27 14.10 -28.66
C THR A 109 15.19 13.07 -28.98
N VAL A 110 14.62 13.16 -30.16
CA VAL A 110 13.58 12.24 -30.65
C VAL A 110 14.06 11.57 -31.92
N ARG A 111 14.00 10.24 -31.97
CA ARG A 111 14.20 9.45 -33.18
C ARG A 111 12.84 9.00 -33.67
N ARG A 112 12.48 9.45 -34.88
CA ARG A 112 11.17 9.14 -35.46
C ARG A 112 11.21 9.32 -36.99
N GLN A 113 10.56 8.41 -37.71
CA GLN A 113 10.39 8.52 -39.17
C GLN A 113 11.71 8.69 -39.96
N GLY A 114 12.77 7.97 -39.53
CA GLY A 114 14.09 8.05 -40.17
C GLY A 114 14.86 9.34 -39.91
N GLN A 115 14.40 10.16 -38.97
CA GLN A 115 15.01 11.42 -38.59
C GLN A 115 15.35 11.46 -37.09
N ILE A 116 16.37 12.22 -36.74
CA ILE A 116 16.69 12.62 -35.40
C ILE A 116 16.36 14.10 -35.24
N HIS A 117 15.56 14.41 -34.26
CA HIS A 117 15.12 15.75 -33.91
C HIS A 117 15.72 16.14 -32.57
N ARG A 118 16.28 17.37 -32.46
CA ARG A 118 16.87 17.89 -31.23
C ARG A 118 16.30 19.25 -30.90
N GLN A 119 15.98 19.49 -29.65
CA GLN A 119 15.61 20.81 -29.15
C GLN A 119 16.12 21.00 -27.74
N ARG A 120 16.65 22.20 -27.49
CA ARG A 120 17.15 22.62 -26.18
C ARG A 120 16.25 23.68 -25.57
N PHE A 121 16.11 23.63 -24.27
CA PHE A 121 15.35 24.57 -23.45
C PHE A 121 16.22 25.06 -22.30
N GLU A 122 16.05 26.30 -21.87
CA GLU A 122 16.66 26.86 -20.67
C GLU A 122 15.58 27.53 -19.83
N ARG A 123 15.42 27.10 -18.58
CA ARG A 123 14.41 27.58 -17.62
C ARG A 123 12.99 27.64 -18.20
N GLY A 124 12.61 26.64 -18.94
CA GLY A 124 11.27 26.52 -19.54
C GLY A 124 11.14 27.10 -20.94
N GLU A 125 12.07 27.93 -21.41
CA GLU A 125 12.01 28.61 -22.71
C GLU A 125 12.84 27.86 -23.76
N PRO A 126 12.34 27.72 -25.01
CA PRO A 126 13.09 27.08 -26.08
C PRO A 126 14.27 27.94 -26.52
N ILE A 127 15.43 27.30 -26.68
CA ILE A 127 16.62 27.90 -27.26
C ILE A 127 16.74 27.44 -28.70
N GLY A 128 16.43 28.32 -29.63
CA GLY A 128 16.41 28.02 -31.05
C GLY A 128 15.16 27.24 -31.52
N THR A 129 15.20 26.82 -32.76
CA THR A 129 14.16 26.01 -33.39
C THR A 129 14.48 24.52 -33.29
N LEU A 130 13.47 23.67 -33.54
CA LEU A 130 13.67 22.23 -33.66
C LEU A 130 14.64 21.92 -34.80
N GLU A 131 15.78 21.31 -34.47
CA GLU A 131 16.77 20.84 -35.45
C GLU A 131 16.40 19.42 -35.88
N SER A 132 16.50 19.13 -37.17
CA SER A 132 16.17 17.83 -37.73
C SER A 132 17.21 17.39 -38.73
N GLU A 133 17.72 16.17 -38.56
CA GLU A 133 18.75 15.55 -39.42
C GLU A 133 18.30 14.10 -39.74
N PRO A 134 18.65 13.60 -40.96
CA PRO A 134 18.43 12.18 -41.24
C PRO A 134 19.21 11.28 -40.30
N LEU A 135 18.61 10.17 -39.87
CA LEU A 135 19.31 9.10 -39.18
C LEU A 135 20.32 8.41 -40.13
N ALA A 136 21.39 7.89 -39.57
CA ALA A 136 22.31 7.05 -40.33
C ALA A 136 21.57 5.83 -40.89
N ALA A 137 21.99 5.35 -42.07
CA ALA A 137 21.31 4.26 -42.76
C ALA A 137 21.17 2.97 -41.89
N GLU A 138 22.11 2.75 -40.99
CA GLU A 138 22.14 1.61 -40.05
C GLU A 138 21.10 1.77 -38.91
N GLU A 139 20.66 3.01 -38.63
CA GLU A 139 19.70 3.36 -37.56
C GLU A 139 18.38 3.88 -38.13
N SER A 140 18.12 3.72 -39.43
CA SER A 140 16.95 4.31 -40.12
C SER A 140 15.60 3.98 -39.47
N ASP A 141 15.49 2.81 -38.85
CA ASP A 141 14.29 2.32 -38.17
C ASP A 141 14.28 2.60 -36.67
N ALA A 142 15.33 3.22 -36.12
CA ALA A 142 15.41 3.52 -34.70
C ALA A 142 14.37 4.57 -34.32
N THR A 143 13.59 4.26 -33.29
CA THR A 143 12.63 5.18 -32.68
C THR A 143 12.92 5.34 -31.19
N GLY A 144 12.41 6.42 -30.60
CA GLY A 144 12.53 6.65 -29.17
C GLY A 144 12.66 8.11 -28.79
N THR A 145 12.59 8.36 -27.50
CA THR A 145 12.79 9.68 -26.91
C THR A 145 13.90 9.63 -25.89
N SER A 146 14.77 10.64 -25.90
CA SER A 146 15.77 10.86 -24.86
C SER A 146 15.60 12.26 -24.28
N VAL A 147 15.52 12.36 -22.96
CA VAL A 147 15.42 13.62 -22.22
C VAL A 147 16.58 13.70 -21.26
N CYS A 148 17.43 14.72 -21.44
CA CYS A 148 18.49 15.06 -20.52
C CYS A 148 18.16 16.39 -19.85
N PHE A 149 18.20 16.47 -18.53
CA PHE A 149 17.89 17.69 -17.82
C PHE A 149 18.78 17.90 -16.61
N LYS A 150 19.01 19.17 -16.26
CA LYS A 150 19.72 19.57 -15.06
C LYS A 150 18.82 20.45 -14.22
N PRO A 151 18.48 20.05 -12.98
CA PRO A 151 17.65 20.85 -12.09
C PRO A 151 18.27 22.23 -11.82
N ASP A 152 17.44 23.28 -11.75
CA ASP A 152 17.95 24.65 -11.53
C ASP A 152 18.33 24.89 -10.07
N THR A 153 19.60 25.21 -9.81
CA THR A 153 20.14 25.52 -8.48
C THR A 153 19.54 26.79 -7.87
N GLN A 154 18.99 27.69 -8.70
CA GLN A 154 18.29 28.88 -8.20
C GLN A 154 16.96 28.53 -7.56
N ILE A 155 16.32 27.44 -8.02
CA ILE A 155 15.04 26.93 -7.47
C ILE A 155 15.31 25.96 -6.33
N PHE A 156 16.25 25.03 -6.51
CA PHE A 156 16.61 23.98 -5.57
C PHE A 156 17.83 24.39 -4.71
N THR A 157 17.64 25.38 -3.86
CA THR A 157 18.72 26.00 -3.06
C THR A 157 19.36 25.11 -2.00
N VAL A 158 18.78 23.93 -1.70
CA VAL A 158 19.30 23.01 -0.65
C VAL A 158 20.27 21.96 -1.22
N GLY A 159 20.59 22.06 -2.52
CA GLY A 159 21.46 21.12 -3.24
C GLY A 159 20.69 20.18 -4.17
N ILE A 160 21.33 19.79 -5.26
CA ILE A 160 20.80 18.88 -6.27
C ILE A 160 21.54 17.55 -6.10
N ILE A 161 21.05 16.69 -5.21
CA ILE A 161 21.62 15.35 -5.05
C ILE A 161 20.50 14.34 -5.31
N PHE A 162 20.64 13.58 -6.39
CA PHE A 162 19.81 12.43 -6.64
C PHE A 162 20.17 11.30 -5.68
N ASP A 163 19.19 10.81 -4.93
CA ASP A 163 19.37 9.64 -4.07
C ASP A 163 19.25 8.36 -4.90
N TYR A 164 20.39 7.70 -5.10
CA TYR A 164 20.49 6.47 -5.90
C TYR A 164 19.55 5.39 -5.38
N ALA A 165 19.58 5.09 -4.07
CA ALA A 165 18.80 4.01 -3.48
C ALA A 165 17.28 4.21 -3.67
N THR A 166 16.82 5.46 -3.54
CA THR A 166 15.41 5.80 -3.74
C THR A 166 14.99 5.65 -5.20
N ILE A 167 15.83 6.09 -6.16
CA ILE A 167 15.53 5.96 -7.59
C ILE A 167 15.60 4.49 -8.00
N SER A 168 16.65 3.76 -7.60
CA SER A 168 16.85 2.32 -7.85
C SER A 168 15.63 1.51 -7.37
N ALA A 169 15.15 1.75 -6.15
CA ALA A 169 13.97 1.06 -5.62
C ALA A 169 12.73 1.29 -6.48
N ARG A 170 12.52 2.50 -6.97
CA ARG A 170 11.39 2.83 -7.85
C ARG A 170 11.52 2.22 -9.24
N LEU A 171 12.71 2.25 -9.84
CA LEU A 171 12.96 1.64 -11.16
C LEU A 171 12.78 0.13 -11.13
N ARG A 172 13.25 -0.52 -10.06
CA ARG A 172 13.03 -1.95 -9.81
C ARG A 172 11.55 -2.28 -9.67
N GLU A 173 10.80 -1.47 -8.92
CA GLU A 173 9.34 -1.60 -8.78
C GLU A 173 8.64 -1.50 -10.15
N LEU A 174 9.00 -0.51 -10.97
CA LEU A 174 8.44 -0.33 -12.31
C LEU A 174 8.78 -1.51 -13.25
N ALA A 175 9.99 -2.08 -13.15
CA ALA A 175 10.36 -3.25 -13.93
C ALA A 175 9.55 -4.50 -13.54
N TYR A 176 9.20 -4.68 -12.25
CA TYR A 176 8.28 -5.74 -11.83
C TYR A 176 6.85 -5.52 -12.31
N LEU A 177 6.38 -4.26 -12.32
CA LEU A 177 5.01 -3.94 -12.75
C LEU A 177 4.83 -4.04 -14.28
N ASN A 178 5.93 -3.99 -15.04
CA ASN A 178 5.92 -4.04 -16.50
C ASN A 178 6.81 -5.19 -16.96
N GLY A 179 6.30 -6.42 -16.78
CA GLY A 179 7.05 -7.64 -17.13
C GLY A 179 7.55 -7.61 -18.56
N GLY A 180 8.83 -7.94 -18.76
CA GLY A 180 9.48 -7.90 -20.07
C GLY A 180 10.12 -6.57 -20.48
N VAL A 181 9.91 -5.50 -19.70
CA VAL A 181 10.61 -4.22 -19.89
C VAL A 181 11.96 -4.26 -19.17
N ARG A 182 13.02 -3.92 -19.90
CA ARG A 182 14.38 -3.80 -19.36
C ARG A 182 14.63 -2.35 -18.95
N ILE A 183 15.01 -2.14 -17.70
CA ILE A 183 15.41 -0.82 -17.19
C ILE A 183 16.87 -0.90 -16.78
N VAL A 184 17.72 -0.10 -17.43
CA VAL A 184 19.16 0.03 -17.11
C VAL A 184 19.34 1.32 -16.32
N PHE A 185 19.91 1.23 -15.13
CA PHE A 185 20.17 2.37 -14.27
C PHE A 185 21.66 2.49 -13.99
N ARG A 186 22.25 3.60 -14.40
CA ARG A 186 23.66 3.89 -14.30
C ARG A 186 23.91 5.18 -13.53
N ASP A 187 24.89 5.13 -12.63
CA ASP A 187 25.35 6.29 -11.87
C ASP A 187 26.80 6.62 -12.26
N GLU A 188 26.99 7.71 -12.97
CA GLU A 188 28.31 8.15 -13.45
C GLU A 188 29.05 9.02 -12.44
N ARG A 189 28.40 9.39 -11.32
CA ARG A 189 29.00 10.25 -10.31
C ARG A 189 30.23 9.58 -9.69
N GLU A 190 31.26 10.35 -9.45
CA GLU A 190 32.55 9.88 -8.90
C GLU A 190 32.35 9.13 -7.56
N SER A 191 31.40 9.59 -6.73
CA SER A 191 31.07 8.99 -5.43
C SER A 191 30.39 7.64 -5.51
N ALA A 192 29.92 7.22 -6.70
CA ALA A 192 29.17 5.99 -6.94
C ALA A 192 29.94 4.97 -7.78
N ARG A 193 31.24 5.21 -8.05
CA ARG A 193 32.07 4.30 -8.83
C ARG A 193 32.35 3.02 -8.06
N ASP A 194 32.30 1.91 -8.77
CA ASP A 194 32.68 0.60 -8.25
C ASP A 194 34.20 0.51 -7.97
N ALA A 195 34.64 -0.55 -7.31
CA ALA A 195 36.05 -0.72 -6.89
C ALA A 195 37.05 -0.72 -8.02
N ASP A 196 36.65 -0.99 -9.26
CA ASP A 196 37.44 -0.97 -10.49
C ASP A 196 37.44 0.41 -11.19
N GLY A 197 36.72 1.39 -10.62
CA GLY A 197 36.58 2.74 -11.16
C GLY A 197 35.53 2.89 -12.25
N THR A 198 34.75 1.84 -12.55
CA THR A 198 33.63 1.90 -13.49
C THR A 198 32.39 2.53 -12.84
N PRO A 199 31.52 3.22 -13.62
CA PRO A 199 30.25 3.69 -13.12
C PRO A 199 29.38 2.53 -12.61
N HIS A 200 28.72 2.71 -11.48
CA HIS A 200 27.80 1.72 -10.95
C HIS A 200 26.59 1.58 -11.86
N GLU A 201 26.29 0.34 -12.31
CA GLU A 201 25.19 0.05 -13.20
C GLU A 201 24.39 -1.15 -12.72
N GLU A 202 23.07 -1.00 -12.66
CA GLU A 202 22.12 -2.07 -12.38
C GLU A 202 21.12 -2.24 -13.52
N THR A 203 20.83 -3.47 -13.88
CA THR A 203 19.79 -3.80 -14.87
C THR A 203 18.64 -4.51 -14.19
N TYR A 204 17.44 -3.98 -14.34
CA TYR A 204 16.20 -4.56 -13.86
C TYR A 204 15.43 -5.15 -15.04
N PHE A 205 15.22 -6.45 -15.02
CA PHE A 205 14.50 -7.17 -16.07
C PHE A 205 13.83 -8.40 -15.48
N TYR A 206 12.50 -8.37 -15.39
CA TYR A 206 11.70 -9.40 -14.75
C TYR A 206 10.59 -9.88 -15.68
N GLN A 207 10.77 -11.05 -16.29
CA GLN A 207 9.79 -11.63 -17.22
C GLN A 207 8.53 -12.10 -16.49
N GLY A 208 8.67 -12.60 -15.27
CA GLY A 208 7.56 -13.06 -14.45
C GLY A 208 6.77 -11.93 -13.77
N GLY A 209 7.15 -10.66 -13.98
CA GLY A 209 6.40 -9.50 -13.52
C GLY A 209 6.15 -9.50 -12.02
N ILE A 210 4.91 -9.24 -11.60
CA ILE A 210 4.56 -9.14 -10.17
C ILE A 210 4.66 -10.48 -9.41
N LYS A 211 4.72 -11.62 -10.09
CA LYS A 211 5.05 -12.91 -9.43
C LYS A 211 6.48 -12.89 -8.88
N GLU A 212 7.43 -12.42 -9.69
CA GLU A 212 8.81 -12.28 -9.24
C GLU A 212 8.93 -11.21 -8.15
N TYR A 213 8.06 -10.19 -8.17
CA TYR A 213 8.02 -9.19 -7.10
C TYR A 213 7.60 -9.79 -5.76
N VAL A 214 6.56 -10.64 -5.73
CA VAL A 214 6.16 -11.37 -4.52
C VAL A 214 7.28 -12.31 -4.06
N SER A 215 7.96 -13.03 -4.97
CA SER A 215 9.14 -13.85 -4.64
C SER A 215 10.25 -13.01 -4.01
N TYR A 216 10.54 -11.84 -4.56
CA TYR A 216 11.54 -10.91 -4.02
C TYR A 216 11.17 -10.41 -2.61
N MET A 217 9.90 -10.05 -2.38
CA MET A 217 9.41 -9.62 -1.07
C MET A 217 9.45 -10.73 -0.01
N ASN A 218 9.40 -11.99 -0.44
CA ASN A 218 9.41 -13.16 0.43
C ASN A 218 10.78 -13.86 0.50
N LYS A 219 11.84 -13.28 -0.09
CA LYS A 219 13.17 -13.89 -0.19
C LYS A 219 13.75 -14.35 1.17
N GLU A 220 13.46 -13.58 2.23
CA GLU A 220 13.93 -13.85 3.58
C GLU A 220 12.84 -14.45 4.49
N LYS A 221 11.68 -14.83 3.93
CA LYS A 221 10.55 -15.39 4.65
C LYS A 221 10.34 -16.84 4.26
N GLU A 222 9.71 -17.59 5.15
CA GLU A 222 9.33 -18.97 4.93
C GLU A 222 7.95 -19.04 4.27
N ALA A 223 7.91 -19.39 2.98
CA ALA A 223 6.66 -19.52 2.25
C ALA A 223 5.82 -20.69 2.82
N LEU A 224 4.55 -20.44 3.09
CA LEU A 224 3.59 -21.45 3.56
C LEU A 224 3.26 -22.49 2.48
N HIS A 225 3.34 -22.10 1.22
CA HIS A 225 3.13 -22.91 0.04
C HIS A 225 4.05 -22.45 -1.09
N PRO A 226 4.56 -23.36 -1.95
CA PRO A 226 5.54 -23.00 -2.97
C PRO A 226 4.98 -22.16 -4.11
N GLU A 227 3.69 -22.36 -4.46
CA GLU A 227 3.06 -21.68 -5.58
C GLU A 227 2.69 -20.25 -5.22
N ILE A 228 2.95 -19.32 -6.15
CA ILE A 228 2.39 -17.96 -6.09
C ILE A 228 1.06 -17.99 -6.83
N ILE A 229 -0.02 -17.64 -6.13
CA ILE A 229 -1.35 -17.50 -6.70
C ILE A 229 -1.33 -16.25 -7.59
N TYR A 230 -1.64 -16.43 -8.86
CA TYR A 230 -1.56 -15.38 -9.85
C TYR A 230 -2.88 -15.21 -10.60
N VAL A 231 -3.26 -13.99 -10.80
CA VAL A 231 -4.46 -13.56 -11.54
C VAL A 231 -4.04 -12.51 -12.55
N ASP A 232 -4.44 -12.68 -13.80
CA ASP A 232 -4.35 -11.68 -14.85
C ASP A 232 -5.64 -11.77 -15.67
N ALA A 233 -6.49 -10.75 -15.55
CA ALA A 233 -7.80 -10.74 -16.19
C ALA A 233 -8.26 -9.29 -16.45
N GLU A 234 -9.15 -9.14 -17.44
CA GLU A 234 -9.71 -7.85 -17.83
C GLU A 234 -11.23 -7.91 -17.79
N LYS A 235 -11.85 -6.83 -17.30
CA LYS A 235 -13.29 -6.64 -17.32
C LYS A 235 -13.61 -5.14 -17.41
N ASP A 236 -14.57 -4.81 -18.30
CA ASP A 236 -15.04 -3.45 -18.52
C ASP A 236 -13.91 -2.44 -18.82
N GLY A 237 -12.86 -2.91 -19.53
CA GLY A 237 -11.67 -2.13 -19.86
C GLY A 237 -10.67 -1.96 -18.73
N VAL A 238 -10.94 -2.51 -17.54
CA VAL A 238 -10.02 -2.52 -16.40
C VAL A 238 -9.27 -3.84 -16.38
N GLN A 239 -7.93 -3.78 -16.53
CA GLN A 239 -7.07 -4.95 -16.33
C GLN A 239 -6.71 -5.07 -14.85
N VAL A 240 -6.81 -6.27 -14.30
CA VAL A 240 -6.47 -6.60 -12.92
C VAL A 240 -5.41 -7.68 -12.92
N GLU A 241 -4.27 -7.37 -12.35
CA GLU A 241 -3.17 -8.31 -12.16
C GLU A 241 -2.88 -8.43 -10.65
N ALA A 242 -2.91 -9.65 -10.10
CA ALA A 242 -2.66 -9.89 -8.69
C ALA A 242 -1.74 -11.10 -8.49
N ALA A 243 -0.80 -10.98 -7.56
CA ALA A 243 0.06 -12.09 -7.12
C ALA A 243 0.01 -12.18 -5.59
N LEU A 244 -0.21 -13.39 -5.07
CA LEU A 244 -0.44 -13.63 -3.64
C LEU A 244 0.31 -14.86 -3.17
N GLN A 245 0.92 -14.76 -1.98
CA GLN A 245 1.55 -15.91 -1.30
C GLN A 245 1.51 -15.68 0.21
N TRP A 246 1.21 -16.74 0.97
CA TRP A 246 1.28 -16.70 2.43
C TRP A 246 2.62 -17.22 2.92
N CYS A 247 3.12 -16.63 4.03
CA CYS A 247 4.35 -17.01 4.71
C CYS A 247 4.02 -17.52 6.12
N SER A 248 4.73 -18.55 6.58
CA SER A 248 4.51 -19.19 7.88
C SER A 248 5.00 -18.32 9.04
N ASP A 249 6.11 -17.63 8.86
CA ASP A 249 6.85 -16.82 9.83
C ASP A 249 6.41 -15.35 9.92
N ALA A 250 5.45 -14.93 9.08
CA ALA A 250 4.92 -13.56 9.10
C ALA A 250 3.56 -13.49 9.83
N TYR A 251 3.38 -12.45 10.67
CA TYR A 251 2.19 -12.23 11.51
C TYR A 251 1.37 -11.00 11.10
N SER A 252 1.72 -10.37 10.01
CA SER A 252 0.98 -9.23 9.40
C SER A 252 0.87 -9.41 7.90
N ASP A 253 -0.06 -8.71 7.27
CA ASP A 253 -0.14 -8.63 5.82
C ASP A 253 0.86 -7.59 5.26
N SER A 254 1.35 -7.86 4.04
CA SER A 254 2.16 -6.94 3.25
C SER A 254 1.52 -6.83 1.86
N ILE A 255 0.63 -5.85 1.69
CA ILE A 255 -0.13 -5.65 0.45
C ILE A 255 0.36 -4.39 -0.24
N LEU A 256 0.90 -4.52 -1.45
CA LEU A 256 1.25 -3.42 -2.32
C LEU A 256 0.17 -3.22 -3.38
N GLY A 257 -0.40 -2.03 -3.44
CA GLY A 257 -1.41 -1.65 -4.42
C GLY A 257 -0.88 -0.63 -5.42
N PHE A 258 -1.22 -0.87 -6.69
CA PHE A 258 -0.85 0.01 -7.79
C PHE A 258 -2.06 0.29 -8.68
N ALA A 259 -2.17 1.51 -9.15
CA ALA A 259 -3.11 1.91 -10.19
C ALA A 259 -2.35 2.66 -11.28
N ASN A 260 -2.37 2.15 -12.52
CA ASN A 260 -1.58 2.65 -13.64
C ASN A 260 -0.10 2.86 -13.27
N ASN A 261 0.52 1.86 -12.68
CA ASN A 261 1.89 1.87 -12.14
C ASN A 261 2.16 2.83 -10.97
N ILE A 262 1.17 3.61 -10.53
CA ILE A 262 1.30 4.51 -9.38
C ILE A 262 1.01 3.74 -8.10
N ARG A 263 1.93 3.81 -7.13
CA ARG A 263 1.76 3.16 -5.84
C ARG A 263 0.73 3.88 -4.98
N THR A 264 -0.33 3.17 -4.60
CA THR A 264 -1.41 3.70 -3.76
C THR A 264 -1.16 3.37 -2.29
N VAL A 265 -0.29 4.15 -1.65
CA VAL A 265 0.16 3.89 -0.27
C VAL A 265 -0.98 3.97 0.76
N ASP A 266 -2.01 4.77 0.48
CA ASP A 266 -3.22 4.90 1.33
C ASP A 266 -4.34 3.93 0.89
N GLY A 267 -4.04 2.99 -0.02
CA GLY A 267 -4.99 2.00 -0.53
C GLY A 267 -5.94 2.54 -1.59
N GLY A 268 -7.21 2.23 -1.45
CA GLY A 268 -8.27 2.60 -2.39
C GLY A 268 -9.18 1.43 -2.72
N THR A 269 -10.11 1.67 -3.62
CA THR A 269 -11.20 0.73 -3.98
C THR A 269 -10.69 -0.64 -4.44
N HIS A 270 -9.58 -0.70 -5.19
CA HIS A 270 -8.95 -1.94 -5.63
C HIS A 270 -8.44 -2.78 -4.44
N ILE A 271 -7.78 -2.17 -3.44
CA ILE A 271 -7.31 -2.85 -2.23
C ILE A 271 -8.49 -3.29 -1.36
N GLU A 272 -9.54 -2.47 -1.27
CA GLU A 272 -10.77 -2.86 -0.57
C GLU A 272 -11.45 -4.06 -1.24
N GLY A 273 -11.49 -4.09 -2.58
CA GLY A 273 -11.97 -5.22 -3.36
C GLY A 273 -11.19 -6.51 -3.03
N LEU A 274 -9.85 -6.43 -3.08
CA LEU A 274 -8.97 -7.55 -2.75
C LEU A 274 -9.21 -8.05 -1.31
N LYS A 275 -9.23 -7.18 -0.32
CA LYS A 275 -9.45 -7.55 1.08
C LYS A 275 -10.82 -8.19 1.29
N THR A 276 -11.83 -7.70 0.59
CA THR A 276 -13.21 -8.22 0.66
C THR A 276 -13.28 -9.62 0.06
N VAL A 277 -12.76 -9.81 -1.15
CA VAL A 277 -12.82 -11.10 -1.84
C VAL A 277 -12.02 -12.19 -1.11
N LEU A 278 -10.84 -11.88 -0.60
CA LEU A 278 -10.05 -12.82 0.20
C LEU A 278 -10.85 -13.30 1.42
N THR A 279 -11.46 -12.36 2.14
CA THR A 279 -12.26 -12.67 3.34
C THR A 279 -13.46 -13.52 3.00
N ARG A 280 -14.20 -13.20 1.96
CA ARG A 280 -15.39 -13.92 1.51
C ARG A 280 -15.05 -15.33 1.03
N THR A 281 -14.07 -15.44 0.12
CA THR A 281 -13.70 -16.71 -0.52
C THR A 281 -13.15 -17.70 0.51
N LEU A 282 -12.20 -17.29 1.35
CA LEU A 282 -11.60 -18.20 2.33
C LEU A 282 -12.59 -18.63 3.42
N ASN A 283 -13.53 -17.78 3.84
CA ASN A 283 -14.60 -18.20 4.74
C ASN A 283 -15.55 -19.22 4.07
N ALA A 284 -15.86 -19.05 2.78
CA ALA A 284 -16.68 -20.01 2.05
C ALA A 284 -15.98 -21.39 1.97
N PHE A 285 -14.67 -21.41 1.67
CA PHE A 285 -13.90 -22.65 1.67
C PHE A 285 -13.76 -23.27 3.07
N ALA A 286 -13.61 -22.48 4.13
CA ALA A 286 -13.56 -22.97 5.50
C ALA A 286 -14.84 -23.74 5.87
N LYS A 287 -16.02 -23.27 5.43
CA LYS A 287 -17.29 -23.97 5.59
C LYS A 287 -17.39 -25.19 4.69
N LYS A 288 -17.05 -25.08 3.38
CA LYS A 288 -17.08 -26.18 2.41
C LYS A 288 -16.22 -27.36 2.83
N LEU A 289 -15.08 -27.11 3.44
CA LEU A 289 -14.13 -28.12 3.92
C LEU A 289 -14.43 -28.61 5.36
N GLY A 290 -15.49 -28.14 5.99
CA GLY A 290 -15.88 -28.53 7.35
C GLY A 290 -14.92 -28.06 8.45
N LYS A 291 -13.99 -27.15 8.15
CA LYS A 291 -13.07 -26.57 9.14
C LYS A 291 -13.75 -25.54 10.05
N ARG A 292 -14.90 -25.01 9.63
CA ARG A 292 -15.80 -24.14 10.42
C ARG A 292 -17.25 -24.57 10.19
N LYS A 293 -18.06 -24.51 11.24
CA LYS A 293 -19.51 -24.78 11.16
C LYS A 293 -20.27 -23.50 10.75
N ASP A 294 -21.46 -23.67 10.20
CA ASP A 294 -22.30 -22.50 9.85
C ASP A 294 -22.67 -21.62 11.05
N ALA A 295 -22.79 -22.23 12.25
CA ALA A 295 -23.04 -21.52 13.50
C ALA A 295 -21.83 -20.76 14.05
N ASP A 296 -20.61 -21.03 13.54
CA ASP A 296 -19.40 -20.35 14.00
C ASP A 296 -19.32 -18.94 13.40
N SER A 297 -18.74 -18.00 14.15
CA SER A 297 -18.42 -16.69 13.60
C SER A 297 -17.41 -16.82 12.45
N ASN A 298 -17.57 -16.01 11.41
CA ASN A 298 -16.62 -15.96 10.31
C ASN A 298 -15.23 -15.53 10.81
N LEU A 299 -14.18 -16.02 10.13
CA LEU A 299 -12.82 -15.55 10.34
C LEU A 299 -12.73 -14.07 9.93
N ALA A 300 -12.20 -13.24 10.79
CA ALA A 300 -12.00 -11.82 10.48
C ALA A 300 -10.97 -11.67 9.33
N GLY A 301 -11.12 -10.61 8.54
CA GLY A 301 -10.21 -10.37 7.42
C GLY A 301 -8.74 -10.26 7.82
N GLU A 302 -8.45 -9.73 9.01
CA GLU A 302 -7.09 -9.64 9.56
C GLU A 302 -6.48 -11.02 9.79
N ASN A 303 -7.25 -11.97 10.34
CA ASN A 303 -6.78 -13.33 10.57
C ASN A 303 -6.51 -14.08 9.24
N ILE A 304 -7.37 -13.86 8.23
CA ILE A 304 -7.21 -14.45 6.91
C ILE A 304 -5.96 -13.94 6.20
N ARG A 305 -5.65 -12.67 6.38
CA ARG A 305 -4.49 -12.03 5.74
C ARG A 305 -3.20 -12.12 6.55
N GLU A 306 -3.22 -12.73 7.74
CA GLU A 306 -2.00 -12.94 8.51
C GLU A 306 -0.98 -13.75 7.70
N GLY A 307 0.22 -13.17 7.52
CA GLY A 307 1.30 -13.74 6.71
C GLY A 307 1.17 -13.55 5.20
N LEU A 308 0.13 -12.86 4.71
CA LEU A 308 -0.06 -12.62 3.28
C LEU A 308 0.93 -11.57 2.76
N THR A 309 1.66 -11.93 1.71
CA THR A 309 2.33 -11.00 0.81
C THR A 309 1.55 -10.94 -0.49
N ALA A 310 1.14 -9.74 -0.90
CA ALA A 310 0.36 -9.54 -2.11
C ALA A 310 0.80 -8.29 -2.88
N VAL A 311 0.80 -8.40 -4.19
CA VAL A 311 0.92 -7.27 -5.12
C VAL A 311 -0.33 -7.25 -5.98
N LEU A 312 -1.01 -6.11 -6.01
CA LEU A 312 -2.18 -5.87 -6.84
C LEU A 312 -1.92 -4.66 -7.74
N SER A 313 -1.96 -4.87 -9.04
CA SER A 313 -1.86 -3.82 -10.06
C SER A 313 -3.16 -3.76 -10.84
N VAL A 314 -3.75 -2.58 -10.93
CA VAL A 314 -4.91 -2.33 -11.79
C VAL A 314 -4.55 -1.30 -12.86
N LYS A 315 -4.97 -1.56 -14.10
CA LYS A 315 -4.87 -0.59 -15.21
C LYS A 315 -6.27 -0.10 -15.51
N VAL A 316 -6.50 1.17 -15.25
CA VAL A 316 -7.81 1.83 -15.35
C VAL A 316 -7.72 2.89 -16.43
N PRO A 317 -8.63 2.94 -17.43
CA PRO A 317 -8.59 3.93 -18.49
C PRO A 317 -8.68 5.36 -17.96
N GLU A 318 -9.59 5.63 -17.03
CA GLU A 318 -9.81 6.93 -16.41
C GLU A 318 -9.70 6.82 -14.89
N PRO A 319 -8.46 6.81 -14.34
CA PRO A 319 -8.29 6.65 -12.90
C PRO A 319 -8.59 7.93 -12.15
N GLU A 320 -9.41 7.81 -11.13
CA GLU A 320 -9.74 8.87 -10.17
C GLU A 320 -8.96 8.66 -8.87
N PHE A 321 -8.16 9.63 -8.47
CA PHE A 321 -7.41 9.56 -7.23
C PHE A 321 -7.91 10.58 -6.21
N GLU A 322 -7.91 10.19 -4.95
CA GLU A 322 -8.12 11.14 -3.85
C GLU A 322 -6.86 12.00 -3.67
N GLY A 323 -6.95 13.26 -4.13
CA GLY A 323 -5.89 14.25 -4.01
C GLY A 323 -4.77 14.16 -5.07
N GLN A 324 -3.96 15.21 -5.11
CA GLN A 324 -2.90 15.39 -6.10
C GLN A 324 -1.73 14.40 -5.94
N THR A 325 -1.52 13.86 -4.75
CA THR A 325 -0.45 12.90 -4.46
C THR A 325 -0.73 11.50 -5.00
N LYS A 326 -1.93 11.25 -5.51
CA LYS A 326 -2.37 9.99 -6.13
C LYS A 326 -2.19 8.76 -5.21
N THR A 327 -2.26 8.94 -3.90
CA THR A 327 -1.97 7.89 -2.91
C THR A 327 -3.12 6.92 -2.69
N LYS A 328 -4.33 7.26 -3.15
CA LYS A 328 -5.54 6.45 -2.98
C LYS A 328 -6.41 6.48 -4.22
N LEU A 329 -6.79 5.30 -4.74
CA LEU A 329 -7.70 5.17 -5.88
C LEU A 329 -9.16 5.30 -5.42
N GLY A 330 -9.94 6.16 -6.12
CA GLY A 330 -11.32 6.50 -5.79
C GLY A 330 -12.38 5.78 -6.64
N ASN A 331 -12.04 5.30 -7.83
CA ASN A 331 -12.98 4.66 -8.76
C ASN A 331 -13.84 3.58 -8.07
N THR A 332 -15.13 3.81 -7.90
CA THR A 332 -16.02 2.91 -7.13
C THR A 332 -16.25 1.57 -7.80
N GLU A 333 -16.30 1.53 -9.13
CA GLU A 333 -16.50 0.34 -9.96
C GLU A 333 -15.34 -0.65 -9.85
N VAL A 334 -14.11 -0.18 -9.66
CA VAL A 334 -12.91 -1.01 -9.58
C VAL A 334 -12.96 -1.99 -8.42
N ARG A 335 -13.61 -1.61 -7.30
CA ARG A 335 -13.82 -2.51 -6.17
C ARG A 335 -14.57 -3.78 -6.58
N GLY A 336 -15.67 -3.63 -7.33
CA GLY A 336 -16.49 -4.75 -7.78
C GLY A 336 -15.79 -5.59 -8.85
N ILE A 337 -15.03 -4.95 -9.73
CA ILE A 337 -14.24 -5.63 -10.78
C ILE A 337 -13.17 -6.50 -10.15
N VAL A 338 -12.38 -5.97 -9.21
CA VAL A 338 -11.34 -6.73 -8.49
C VAL A 338 -11.98 -7.87 -7.69
N ASP A 339 -13.07 -7.62 -6.95
CA ASP A 339 -13.79 -8.64 -6.18
C ASP A 339 -14.26 -9.82 -7.07
N ASN A 340 -14.73 -9.52 -8.27
CA ASN A 340 -15.20 -10.54 -9.22
C ASN A 340 -14.03 -11.32 -9.83
N LEU A 341 -13.09 -10.65 -10.51
CA LEU A 341 -12.00 -11.30 -11.24
C LEU A 341 -11.06 -12.09 -10.34
N VAL A 342 -10.64 -11.49 -9.22
CA VAL A 342 -9.80 -12.18 -8.25
C VAL A 342 -10.57 -13.32 -7.58
N GLY A 343 -11.86 -13.13 -7.30
CA GLY A 343 -12.71 -14.14 -6.67
C GLY A 343 -12.88 -15.40 -7.51
N GLU A 344 -13.14 -15.26 -8.80
CA GLU A 344 -13.25 -16.36 -9.75
C GLU A 344 -11.92 -17.13 -9.87
N SER A 345 -10.83 -16.42 -10.16
CA SER A 345 -9.51 -17.03 -10.36
C SER A 345 -8.99 -17.67 -9.08
N LEU A 346 -9.14 -17.02 -7.92
CA LEU A 346 -8.73 -17.55 -6.63
C LEU A 346 -9.54 -18.81 -6.28
N SER A 347 -10.84 -18.80 -6.48
CA SER A 347 -11.70 -19.96 -6.20
C SER A 347 -11.29 -21.14 -7.04
N GLN A 348 -11.06 -20.93 -8.35
CA GLN A 348 -10.60 -21.97 -9.26
C GLN A 348 -9.23 -22.53 -8.84
N PHE A 349 -8.26 -21.65 -8.52
CA PHE A 349 -6.94 -22.09 -8.06
C PHE A 349 -7.04 -22.95 -6.80
N LEU A 350 -7.82 -22.53 -5.81
CA LEU A 350 -7.96 -23.23 -4.53
C LEU A 350 -8.70 -24.57 -4.68
N GLU A 351 -9.62 -24.70 -5.62
CA GLU A 351 -10.28 -25.98 -5.92
C GLU A 351 -9.30 -27.01 -6.50
N PHE A 352 -8.38 -26.57 -7.34
CA PHE A 352 -7.33 -27.43 -7.90
C PHE A 352 -6.16 -27.70 -6.95
N ASN A 353 -6.01 -26.92 -5.88
CA ASN A 353 -4.91 -27.01 -4.93
C ASN A 353 -5.39 -27.17 -3.48
N PRO A 354 -6.00 -28.33 -3.12
CA PRO A 354 -6.60 -28.56 -1.81
C PRO A 354 -5.59 -28.54 -0.65
N SER A 355 -4.31 -28.86 -0.92
CA SER A 355 -3.24 -28.73 0.08
C SER A 355 -2.97 -27.27 0.43
N VAL A 356 -2.91 -26.40 -0.54
CA VAL A 356 -2.66 -24.95 -0.35
C VAL A 356 -3.75 -24.31 0.48
N ILE A 357 -5.02 -24.55 0.11
CA ILE A 357 -6.16 -23.99 0.88
C ILE A 357 -6.18 -24.53 2.32
N SER A 358 -5.80 -25.80 2.53
CA SER A 358 -5.76 -26.37 3.89
C SER A 358 -4.75 -25.65 4.75
N LEU A 359 -3.53 -25.40 4.24
CA LEU A 359 -2.47 -24.68 4.93
C LEU A 359 -2.88 -23.23 5.26
N ILE A 360 -3.44 -22.52 4.27
CA ILE A 360 -3.90 -21.13 4.47
C ILE A 360 -4.99 -21.08 5.55
N LEU A 361 -5.97 -21.97 5.52
CA LEU A 361 -7.04 -22.02 6.51
C LEU A 361 -6.54 -22.40 7.90
N GLU A 362 -5.58 -23.31 8.01
CA GLU A 362 -4.97 -23.66 9.29
C GLU A 362 -4.29 -22.47 9.94
N LYS A 363 -3.48 -21.72 9.17
CA LYS A 363 -2.86 -20.48 9.65
C LYS A 363 -3.91 -19.45 10.07
N ALA A 364 -4.93 -19.20 9.25
CA ALA A 364 -6.00 -18.25 9.57
C ALA A 364 -6.80 -18.63 10.83
N ILE A 365 -7.05 -19.93 11.05
CA ILE A 365 -7.72 -20.43 12.26
C ILE A 365 -6.81 -20.28 13.49
N GLN A 366 -5.51 -20.54 13.36
CA GLN A 366 -4.53 -20.30 14.43
C GLN A 366 -4.49 -18.83 14.83
N ALA A 367 -4.42 -17.91 13.84
CA ALA A 367 -4.48 -16.48 14.06
C ALA A 367 -5.77 -16.05 14.77
N PHE A 368 -6.92 -16.57 14.33
CA PHE A 368 -8.22 -16.33 14.97
C PHE A 368 -8.24 -16.79 16.44
N ASN A 369 -7.78 -18.01 16.71
CA ASN A 369 -7.74 -18.56 18.08
C ASN A 369 -6.80 -17.74 18.99
N ALA A 370 -5.64 -17.31 18.48
CA ALA A 370 -4.71 -16.46 19.20
C ALA A 370 -5.32 -15.09 19.53
N ALA A 371 -6.01 -14.46 18.55
CA ALA A 371 -6.70 -13.18 18.73
C ALA A 371 -7.83 -13.28 19.78
N GLU A 372 -8.64 -14.36 19.73
CA GLU A 372 -9.68 -14.63 20.70
C GLU A 372 -9.14 -14.85 22.11
N ALA A 373 -8.05 -15.62 22.25
CA ALA A 373 -7.40 -15.84 23.53
C ALA A 373 -6.87 -14.52 24.11
N ALA A 374 -6.22 -13.69 23.28
CA ALA A 374 -5.74 -12.37 23.68
C ALA A 374 -6.87 -11.41 24.08
N ARG A 375 -8.02 -11.46 23.38
CA ARG A 375 -9.23 -10.69 23.73
C ARG A 375 -9.79 -11.09 25.08
N ARG A 376 -9.95 -12.41 25.31
CA ARG A 376 -10.46 -12.96 26.59
C ARG A 376 -9.52 -12.60 27.75
N ALA A 377 -8.19 -12.71 27.54
CA ALA A 377 -7.23 -12.33 28.56
C ALA A 377 -7.34 -10.84 28.94
N ARG A 378 -7.45 -9.95 27.95
CA ARG A 378 -7.65 -8.51 28.17
C ARG A 378 -8.98 -8.21 28.89
N GLU A 379 -10.07 -8.91 28.56
CA GLU A 379 -11.34 -8.76 29.26
C GLU A 379 -11.25 -9.20 30.74
N LEU A 380 -10.55 -10.31 31.01
CA LEU A 380 -10.34 -10.78 32.38
C LEU A 380 -9.55 -9.77 33.20
N VAL A 381 -8.47 -9.20 32.63
CA VAL A 381 -7.68 -8.15 33.31
C VAL A 381 -8.55 -6.90 33.56
N ARG A 382 -9.34 -6.45 32.57
CA ARG A 382 -10.25 -5.31 32.75
C ARG A 382 -11.30 -5.57 33.81
N ARG A 383 -11.92 -6.76 33.82
CA ARG A 383 -12.90 -7.15 34.89
C ARG A 383 -12.23 -7.16 36.25
N LYS A 384 -11.02 -7.70 36.37
CA LYS A 384 -10.26 -7.71 37.62
C LYS A 384 -9.93 -6.30 38.08
N SER A 385 -9.49 -5.41 37.19
CA SER A 385 -9.21 -4.00 37.47
C SER A 385 -10.47 -3.20 37.85
N VAL A 386 -11.62 -3.49 37.25
CA VAL A 386 -12.90 -2.87 37.62
C VAL A 386 -13.36 -3.34 39.01
N LEU A 387 -13.16 -4.61 39.32
CA LEU A 387 -13.45 -5.15 40.68
C LEU A 387 -12.49 -4.60 41.72
N GLU A 388 -11.22 -4.34 41.38
CA GLU A 388 -10.23 -3.70 42.26
C GLU A 388 -10.43 -2.19 42.41
N SER A 389 -11.04 -1.51 41.40
CA SER A 389 -11.27 -0.05 41.41
C SER A 389 -12.69 0.33 41.83
N SER A 390 -13.66 -0.60 41.83
CA SER A 390 -14.97 -0.31 42.38
C SER A 390 -14.88 -0.24 43.89
N THR A 391 -14.99 0.97 44.45
CA THR A 391 -15.39 1.13 45.85
C THR A 391 -16.64 0.29 46.03
N LEU A 392 -16.50 -0.81 46.79
CA LEU A 392 -17.62 -1.62 47.26
C LEU A 392 -18.77 -0.71 47.72
N PRO A 393 -20.03 -1.10 47.50
CA PRO A 393 -21.16 -0.25 47.84
C PRO A 393 -20.98 0.34 49.23
N GLY A 394 -21.25 1.64 49.38
CA GLY A 394 -20.90 2.43 50.59
C GLY A 394 -21.41 1.92 51.92
N LYS A 395 -22.04 0.73 51.95
CA LYS A 395 -22.45 -0.01 53.12
C LYS A 395 -21.40 -0.94 53.68
N LEU A 396 -20.47 -1.46 52.86
CA LEU A 396 -19.41 -2.36 53.36
C LEU A 396 -18.29 -1.53 54.07
N ALA A 397 -18.04 -1.85 55.27
CA ALA A 397 -16.82 -1.40 55.96
C ALA A 397 -15.73 -2.48 55.78
N ASP A 398 -14.88 -2.29 54.80
CA ASP A 398 -13.83 -3.23 54.43
C ASP A 398 -12.70 -3.33 55.45
N CYS A 399 -11.95 -4.44 55.43
CA CYS A 399 -10.72 -4.64 56.22
C CYS A 399 -9.47 -4.26 55.42
N SER A 400 -8.36 -4.09 56.10
CA SER A 400 -7.08 -3.69 55.47
C SER A 400 -6.31 -4.87 54.85
N SER A 401 -6.53 -6.09 55.34
CA SER A 401 -5.91 -7.29 54.78
C SER A 401 -6.50 -7.62 53.43
N ARG A 402 -5.63 -8.02 52.51
CA ARG A 402 -6.01 -8.53 51.15
C ARG A 402 -5.91 -10.05 51.07
N ASP A 403 -5.51 -10.70 52.18
CA ASP A 403 -5.41 -12.15 52.23
C ASP A 403 -6.79 -12.73 52.63
N PRO A 404 -7.48 -13.47 51.72
CA PRO A 404 -8.77 -14.08 52.04
C PRO A 404 -8.71 -15.10 53.17
N SER A 405 -7.54 -15.71 53.44
CA SER A 405 -7.36 -16.71 54.52
C SER A 405 -7.34 -16.10 55.92
N GLU A 406 -7.02 -14.81 56.03
CA GLU A 406 -6.98 -14.03 57.26
C GLU A 406 -8.23 -13.15 57.45
N SER A 407 -9.04 -12.96 56.40
CA SER A 407 -10.13 -12.00 56.41
C SER A 407 -11.46 -12.62 56.80
N GLU A 408 -12.19 -11.92 57.67
CA GLU A 408 -13.53 -12.30 58.12
C GLU A 408 -14.57 -11.25 57.67
N ILE A 409 -15.77 -11.68 57.23
CA ILE A 409 -16.88 -10.79 56.96
C ILE A 409 -18.01 -11.03 57.94
N TYR A 410 -18.44 -9.97 58.62
CA TYR A 410 -19.59 -9.97 59.50
C TYR A 410 -20.79 -9.34 58.80
N ILE A 411 -21.85 -10.15 58.61
CA ILE A 411 -23.10 -9.65 58.06
C ILE A 411 -24.02 -9.31 59.24
N VAL A 412 -24.47 -8.05 59.29
CA VAL A 412 -25.28 -7.54 60.40
C VAL A 412 -26.62 -6.94 59.89
N GLU A 413 -27.66 -7.04 60.70
CA GLU A 413 -28.99 -6.52 60.34
C GLU A 413 -29.07 -5.01 60.62
N GLY A 414 -29.22 -4.24 59.55
CA GLY A 414 -29.47 -2.80 59.56
C GLY A 414 -28.25 -1.91 59.90
N ASP A 415 -28.42 -0.63 59.61
CA ASP A 415 -27.35 0.36 59.71
C ASP A 415 -26.95 0.63 61.16
N SER A 416 -27.86 0.52 62.13
CA SER A 416 -27.56 0.69 63.58
C SER A 416 -26.62 -0.36 64.11
N ALA A 417 -26.92 -1.67 63.85
CA ALA A 417 -26.02 -2.75 64.21
C ALA A 417 -24.69 -2.66 63.45
N GLY A 418 -24.72 -2.25 62.18
CA GLY A 418 -23.54 -1.97 61.37
C GLY A 418 -22.63 -0.91 61.97
N GLY A 419 -23.21 0.17 62.53
CA GLY A 419 -22.46 1.22 63.23
C GLY A 419 -21.74 0.73 64.46
N SER A 420 -22.39 -0.02 65.31
CA SER A 420 -21.81 -0.61 66.54
C SER A 420 -20.70 -1.64 66.19
N ALA A 421 -20.98 -2.51 65.21
CA ALA A 421 -20.00 -3.52 64.74
C ALA A 421 -18.72 -2.85 64.13
N LYS A 422 -18.89 -1.77 63.37
CA LYS A 422 -17.78 -0.98 62.80
C LYS A 422 -16.87 -0.41 63.88
N GLN A 423 -17.41 -0.04 65.05
CA GLN A 423 -16.59 0.50 66.15
C GLN A 423 -15.84 -0.59 66.93
N GLY A 424 -16.42 -1.79 67.06
CA GLY A 424 -15.84 -2.89 67.84
C GLY A 424 -14.92 -3.84 67.07
N ARG A 425 -14.86 -3.73 65.72
CA ARG A 425 -14.09 -4.68 64.90
C ARG A 425 -12.58 -4.48 64.93
N ASP A 426 -11.78 -5.49 64.64
CA ASP A 426 -10.40 -5.34 64.24
C ASP A 426 -10.36 -4.99 62.74
N ARG A 427 -9.94 -3.76 62.43
CA ARG A 427 -9.90 -3.23 61.06
C ARG A 427 -8.88 -3.93 60.18
N ARG A 428 -7.96 -4.68 60.71
CA ARG A 428 -6.94 -5.37 59.90
C ARG A 428 -7.55 -6.48 59.05
N PHE A 429 -8.45 -7.27 59.65
CA PHE A 429 -8.95 -8.48 59.00
C PHE A 429 -10.48 -8.66 59.10
N GLN A 430 -11.23 -7.78 59.81
CA GLN A 430 -12.67 -7.88 59.95
C GLN A 430 -13.42 -6.85 59.12
N ALA A 431 -14.24 -7.29 58.15
CA ALA A 431 -15.12 -6.47 57.34
C ALA A 431 -16.59 -6.58 57.87
N ILE A 432 -17.34 -5.47 57.81
CA ILE A 432 -18.76 -5.42 58.25
C ILE A 432 -19.64 -5.05 57.09
N LEU A 433 -20.64 -5.89 56.82
CA LEU A 433 -21.65 -5.63 55.77
C LEU A 433 -23.07 -5.54 56.41
N PRO A 434 -23.61 -4.33 56.57
CA PRO A 434 -25.00 -4.18 57.05
C PRO A 434 -25.96 -4.41 55.89
N LEU A 435 -26.97 -5.28 56.11
CA LEU A 435 -28.05 -5.56 55.17
C LEU A 435 -29.38 -5.06 55.77
N ARG A 436 -30.22 -4.42 54.95
CA ARG A 436 -31.54 -3.88 55.38
C ARG A 436 -32.63 -4.89 55.19
N GLY A 437 -33.41 -5.12 56.23
CA GLY A 437 -34.68 -5.85 56.19
C GLY A 437 -34.54 -7.36 55.98
N LYS A 438 -35.65 -8.02 55.68
CA LYS A 438 -35.65 -9.44 55.33
C LYS A 438 -34.92 -9.67 54.01
N ILE A 439 -33.83 -10.41 54.08
CA ILE A 439 -33.10 -10.84 52.88
C ILE A 439 -34.02 -11.75 52.05
N LEU A 440 -34.07 -11.51 50.73
CA LEU A 440 -34.82 -12.30 49.81
C LEU A 440 -34.31 -13.74 49.75
N ASN A 441 -35.19 -14.74 49.99
CA ASN A 441 -34.77 -16.12 49.81
C ASN A 441 -34.67 -16.48 48.34
N ILE A 442 -33.46 -16.54 47.83
CA ILE A 442 -33.17 -16.74 46.39
C ILE A 442 -33.62 -18.12 45.93
N GLU A 443 -33.62 -19.16 46.76
CA GLU A 443 -34.03 -20.51 46.38
C GLU A 443 -35.54 -20.64 46.14
N LYS A 444 -36.33 -19.71 46.68
CA LYS A 444 -37.81 -19.72 46.61
C LYS A 444 -38.37 -18.55 45.80
N THR A 445 -37.52 -17.83 45.05
CA THR A 445 -37.91 -16.60 44.37
C THR A 445 -37.56 -16.66 42.90
N ASP A 446 -38.43 -16.10 42.04
CA ASP A 446 -38.26 -15.95 40.60
C ASP A 446 -37.09 -15.00 40.27
N ASP A 447 -36.28 -15.37 39.29
CA ASP A 447 -35.10 -14.64 38.84
C ASP A 447 -35.36 -13.14 38.57
N ALA A 448 -36.53 -12.80 38.01
CA ALA A 448 -36.96 -11.42 37.78
C ALA A 448 -37.06 -10.57 39.06
N LYS A 449 -37.31 -11.18 40.21
CA LYS A 449 -37.38 -10.52 41.52
C LYS A 449 -36.01 -10.40 42.17
N ILE A 450 -35.10 -11.34 41.88
CA ILE A 450 -33.72 -11.31 42.37
C ILE A 450 -33.02 -10.08 41.77
N TYR A 451 -33.17 -9.88 40.45
CA TYR A 451 -32.56 -8.75 39.73
C TYR A 451 -33.13 -7.36 40.09
N LYS A 452 -34.35 -7.32 40.66
CA LYS A 452 -34.97 -6.07 41.12
C LYS A 452 -34.63 -5.71 42.57
N ASN A 453 -33.98 -6.61 43.32
CA ASN A 453 -33.65 -6.38 44.71
C ASN A 453 -32.40 -5.48 44.79
N THR A 454 -32.52 -4.35 45.52
CA THR A 454 -31.42 -3.37 45.67
C THR A 454 -30.41 -3.74 46.77
N GLU A 455 -30.71 -4.77 47.58
CA GLU A 455 -29.84 -5.22 48.70
C GLU A 455 -28.93 -6.39 48.29
N ILE A 456 -29.28 -7.11 47.23
CA ILE A 456 -28.47 -8.16 46.65
C ILE A 456 -27.85 -7.58 45.36
N PRO A 457 -26.60 -7.09 45.42
CA PRO A 457 -25.95 -6.62 44.22
C PRO A 457 -25.75 -7.79 43.25
N VAL A 458 -26.19 -7.65 42.04
CA VAL A 458 -25.87 -8.55 40.94
C VAL A 458 -24.44 -8.22 40.53
N SER A 459 -23.51 -9.05 40.92
CA SER A 459 -22.12 -9.01 40.52
C SER A 459 -21.92 -9.68 39.16
#